data_df509948a8c7ebbb4ca59ef9eb7166b8
#
_entry.id   df509948a8c7ebbb4ca59ef9eb7166b8
#
_cell.length_a   1.000
_cell.length_b   1.000
_cell.length_c   1.000
_cell.angle_alpha   90.00
_cell.angle_beta   90.00
_cell.angle_gamma   90.00
#
_symmetry.space_group_name_H-M   'P 1'
#
loop_
_entity.id
_entity.type
_entity.pdbx_description
1 polymer ?
#
loop_
_entity_poly.entity_id
_entity_poly.type
_entity_poly.pdbx_seq_one_letter_code
_entity_poly.pdbx_strand_id
1 'polypeptide(L)'
;LATSLVSSMKIEVVCRNAKINEILNIEPENYTIALQRAFLKIDGNQIVSSWKDSQVSGVKNFNISDFIDVPIFGCFRDVTQREIVSSKLAIDKVWSIGGTNGWYYANSLWKFRGFIDKLFGGVGLRRGRTNSASLESGDALDLWRVLYANKAEGRLLLFAEMKLPGEAWLEFKIVD
;
A
#
# COMPACT_ATOMS: atom_id res chain seq x y z
N LEU A 1 10.05 19.45 15.83
CA LEU A 1 9.56 18.08 16.08
C LEU A 1 10.71 17.05 16.18
N ALA A 2 11.68 17.06 15.25
CA ALA A 2 12.81 16.13 15.28
C ALA A 2 13.73 16.31 16.50
N THR A 3 13.93 17.53 16.94
CA THR A 3 14.81 17.85 18.08
C THR A 3 14.28 17.28 19.40
N SER A 4 12.98 17.33 19.63
CA SER A 4 12.33 16.76 20.81
C SER A 4 12.43 15.23 20.83
N LEU A 5 12.29 14.59 19.67
CA LEU A 5 12.42 13.13 19.54
C LEU A 5 13.85 12.67 19.81
N VAL A 6 14.84 13.36 19.26
CA VAL A 6 16.27 13.07 19.51
C VAL A 6 16.64 13.32 20.96
N SER A 7 16.07 14.35 21.61
CA SER A 7 16.31 14.62 23.02
C SER A 7 15.71 13.56 23.93
N SER A 8 14.58 12.96 23.56
CA SER A 8 13.98 11.87 24.35
C SER A 8 14.81 10.58 24.30
N MET A 9 15.58 10.37 23.24
CA MET A 9 16.47 9.21 23.11
C MET A 9 17.71 9.29 24.01
N LYS A 10 18.02 10.47 24.59
CA LYS A 10 19.13 10.66 25.54
C LYS A 10 18.78 10.24 26.97
N ILE A 11 17.50 10.00 27.24
CA ILE A 11 17.03 9.61 28.57
C ILE A 11 16.84 8.09 28.52
N GLU A 12 17.50 7.42 29.48
CA GLU A 12 17.31 5.99 29.69
C GLU A 12 15.87 5.74 30.19
N VAL A 13 15.03 5.15 29.31
CA VAL A 13 13.66 4.77 29.65
C VAL A 13 13.64 3.29 29.95
N VAL A 14 13.84 2.92 31.20
CA VAL A 14 13.79 1.54 31.65
C VAL A 14 12.65 1.35 32.65
N CYS A 15 11.78 0.40 32.35
CA CYS A 15 10.76 -0.06 33.31
C CYS A 15 11.44 -0.81 34.48
N ARG A 16 11.44 -0.23 35.65
CA ARG A 16 12.11 -0.81 36.82
C ARG A 16 11.19 -1.68 37.70
N ASN A 17 9.92 -1.74 37.39
CA ASN A 17 8.97 -2.62 38.06
C ASN A 17 7.91 -3.14 37.10
N ALA A 18 7.36 -4.30 37.38
CA ALA A 18 6.35 -4.99 36.55
C ALA A 18 4.91 -4.78 37.07
N LYS A 19 4.65 -3.83 37.99
CA LYS A 19 3.32 -3.63 38.57
C LYS A 19 2.20 -3.44 37.54
N ILE A 20 2.50 -2.78 36.42
CA ILE A 20 1.54 -2.57 35.36
C ILE A 20 1.13 -3.88 34.70
N ASN A 21 2.05 -4.83 34.60
CA ASN A 21 1.77 -6.15 34.02
C ASN A 21 0.81 -6.96 34.92
N GLU A 22 0.99 -6.85 36.23
CA GLU A 22 0.11 -7.47 37.23
C GLU A 22 -1.29 -6.85 37.19
N ILE A 23 -1.39 -5.51 37.13
CA ILE A 23 -2.67 -4.78 37.07
C ILE A 23 -3.45 -5.11 35.80
N LEU A 24 -2.76 -5.19 34.66
CA LEU A 24 -3.36 -5.45 33.35
C LEU A 24 -3.46 -6.95 33.01
N ASN A 25 -2.93 -7.82 33.90
CA ASN A 25 -2.81 -9.26 33.67
C ASN A 25 -2.19 -9.60 32.31
N ILE A 26 -1.06 -8.94 32.00
CA ILE A 26 -0.32 -9.09 30.74
C ILE A 26 1.02 -9.76 31.05
N GLU A 27 1.31 -10.85 30.35
CA GLU A 27 2.65 -11.45 30.32
C GLU A 27 3.43 -10.89 29.14
N PRO A 28 4.51 -10.10 29.36
CA PRO A 28 5.32 -9.55 28.28
C PRO A 28 6.04 -10.65 27.53
N GLU A 29 5.94 -10.65 26.20
CA GLU A 29 6.71 -11.53 25.35
C GLU A 29 8.15 -11.04 25.16
N ASN A 30 9.05 -11.98 24.91
CA ASN A 30 10.41 -11.68 24.48
C ASN A 30 10.39 -10.97 23.12
N TYR A 31 11.23 -9.94 22.97
CA TYR A 31 11.33 -9.15 21.76
C TYR A 31 11.51 -9.99 20.49
N THR A 32 12.37 -11.02 20.53
CA THR A 32 12.65 -11.90 19.39
C THR A 32 11.41 -12.68 18.98
N ILE A 33 10.63 -13.19 19.95
CA ILE A 33 9.39 -13.94 19.71
C ILE A 33 8.32 -12.99 19.14
N ALA A 34 8.18 -11.80 19.73
CA ALA A 34 7.22 -10.80 19.24
C ALA A 34 7.54 -10.37 17.79
N LEU A 35 8.84 -10.20 17.48
CA LEU A 35 9.29 -9.85 16.13
C LEU A 35 9.01 -10.99 15.13
N GLN A 36 9.35 -12.23 15.48
CA GLN A 36 9.05 -13.39 14.62
C GLN A 36 7.54 -13.52 14.36
N ARG A 37 6.71 -13.34 15.40
CA ARG A 37 5.25 -13.37 15.26
C ARG A 37 4.73 -12.23 14.36
N ALA A 38 5.33 -11.04 14.45
CA ALA A 38 4.98 -9.93 13.57
C ALA A 38 5.29 -10.26 12.11
N PHE A 39 6.47 -10.84 11.82
CA PHE A 39 6.82 -11.26 10.46
C PHE A 39 5.90 -12.37 9.94
N LEU A 40 5.57 -13.37 10.74
CA LEU A 40 4.62 -14.41 10.35
C LEU A 40 3.23 -13.84 10.00
N LYS A 41 2.78 -12.83 10.73
CA LYS A 41 1.52 -12.13 10.41
C LYS A 41 1.60 -11.34 9.11
N ILE A 42 2.75 -10.71 8.81
CA ILE A 42 2.97 -10.01 7.54
C ILE A 42 2.94 -11.01 6.39
N ASP A 43 3.69 -12.10 6.50
CA ASP A 43 3.80 -13.13 5.46
C ASP A 43 2.46 -13.87 5.24
N GLY A 44 1.70 -14.07 6.33
CA GLY A 44 0.37 -14.68 6.30
C GLY A 44 -0.76 -13.74 5.90
N ASN A 45 -0.46 -12.49 5.51
CA ASN A 45 -1.45 -11.45 5.18
C ASN A 45 -2.53 -11.23 6.27
N GLN A 46 -2.14 -11.38 7.53
CA GLN A 46 -3.04 -11.23 8.69
C GLN A 46 -3.04 -9.81 9.29
N ILE A 47 -2.31 -8.89 8.65
CA ILE A 47 -2.25 -7.49 9.07
C ILE A 47 -3.35 -6.71 8.35
N VAL A 48 -4.32 -6.25 9.11
CA VAL A 48 -5.49 -5.50 8.59
C VAL A 48 -5.09 -4.13 8.05
N SER A 49 -4.06 -3.50 8.62
CA SER A 49 -3.55 -2.21 8.16
C SER A 49 -2.11 -1.98 8.59
N SER A 50 -1.37 -1.22 7.82
CA SER A 50 0.00 -0.80 8.13
C SER A 50 0.14 0.71 7.97
N TRP A 51 1.27 1.28 8.41
CA TRP A 51 1.60 2.69 8.15
C TRP A 51 1.67 3.01 6.65
N LYS A 52 1.92 2.02 5.80
CA LYS A 52 1.94 2.17 4.35
C LYS A 52 0.54 2.43 3.79
N ASP A 53 -0.49 1.92 4.47
CA ASP A 53 -1.88 2.05 4.07
C ASP A 53 -2.51 3.36 4.58
N SER A 54 -1.77 4.14 5.39
CA SER A 54 -2.23 5.44 5.86
C SER A 54 -2.51 6.37 4.68
N GLN A 55 -3.62 7.10 4.78
CA GLN A 55 -4.00 8.07 3.76
C GLN A 55 -2.98 9.20 3.65
N VAL A 56 -2.79 9.70 2.45
CA VAL A 56 -2.01 10.92 2.22
C VAL A 56 -2.80 12.10 2.76
N SER A 57 -2.19 12.86 3.66
CA SER A 57 -2.80 14.07 4.21
C SER A 57 -3.20 15.03 3.09
N GLY A 58 -4.49 15.26 2.94
CA GLY A 58 -5.05 16.19 1.94
C GLY A 58 -6.44 15.81 1.45
N VAL A 59 -6.78 14.53 1.42
CA VAL A 59 -8.14 14.09 1.11
C VAL A 59 -8.88 13.85 2.44
N LYS A 60 -9.68 14.81 2.87
CA LYS A 60 -10.55 14.63 4.02
C LYS A 60 -11.64 13.61 3.65
N ASN A 61 -11.78 12.57 4.46
CA ASN A 61 -12.82 11.54 4.32
C ASN A 61 -12.75 10.74 3.01
N PHE A 62 -11.60 10.13 2.73
CA PHE A 62 -11.46 9.19 1.61
C PHE A 62 -12.20 7.89 1.95
N ASN A 63 -13.35 7.67 1.34
CA ASN A 63 -14.03 6.37 1.35
C ASN A 63 -13.71 5.66 0.03
N ILE A 64 -13.20 4.44 0.11
CA ILE A 64 -12.87 3.62 -1.08
C ILE A 64 -14.11 3.45 -1.97
N SER A 65 -15.29 3.30 -1.36
CA SER A 65 -16.56 3.16 -2.06
C SER A 65 -16.89 4.32 -3.02
N ASP A 66 -16.44 5.53 -2.71
CA ASP A 66 -16.76 6.72 -3.51
C ASP A 66 -16.01 6.73 -4.86
N PHE A 67 -14.95 5.92 -4.98
CA PHE A 67 -14.07 5.86 -6.15
C PHE A 67 -14.14 4.53 -6.91
N ILE A 68 -14.98 3.58 -6.49
CA ILE A 68 -15.16 2.29 -7.18
C ILE A 68 -15.85 2.49 -8.54
N ASP A 69 -16.75 3.47 -8.64
CA ASP A 69 -17.42 3.82 -9.87
C ASP A 69 -16.53 4.77 -10.70
N VAL A 70 -15.84 4.18 -11.67
CA VAL A 70 -14.98 4.94 -12.58
C VAL A 70 -15.82 5.86 -13.45
N PRO A 71 -15.54 7.17 -13.52
CA PRO A 71 -16.29 8.10 -14.34
C PRO A 71 -16.24 7.70 -15.81
N ILE A 72 -17.38 7.76 -16.48
CA ILE A 72 -17.50 7.45 -17.92
C ILE A 72 -17.52 8.75 -18.73
N PHE A 73 -18.03 9.83 -18.17
CA PHE A 73 -18.19 11.13 -18.82
C PHE A 73 -17.24 12.18 -18.22
N GLY A 74 -16.76 13.09 -19.06
CA GLY A 74 -15.92 14.19 -18.62
C GLY A 74 -14.48 13.79 -18.28
N CYS A 75 -14.04 12.59 -18.64
CA CYS A 75 -12.69 12.07 -18.40
C CYS A 75 -12.03 11.59 -19.70
N PHE A 76 -10.69 11.60 -19.72
CA PHE A 76 -9.94 10.91 -20.75
C PHE A 76 -9.90 9.41 -20.44
N ARG A 77 -10.22 8.59 -21.43
CA ARG A 77 -10.18 7.14 -21.30
C ARG A 77 -9.33 6.53 -22.40
N ASP A 78 -8.33 5.75 -21.99
CA ASP A 78 -7.53 4.92 -22.89
C ASP A 78 -7.76 3.44 -22.58
N VAL A 79 -8.02 2.64 -23.59
CA VAL A 79 -8.28 1.21 -23.45
C VAL A 79 -7.37 0.45 -24.40
N THR A 80 -6.45 -0.32 -23.86
CA THR A 80 -5.57 -1.19 -24.64
C THR A 80 -5.91 -2.65 -24.37
N GLN A 81 -6.14 -3.40 -25.44
CA GLN A 81 -6.41 -4.85 -25.36
C GLN A 81 -5.24 -5.63 -25.95
N ARG A 82 -4.92 -6.76 -25.34
CA ARG A 82 -3.88 -7.69 -25.80
C ARG A 82 -4.33 -9.13 -25.60
N GLU A 83 -4.06 -9.95 -26.58
CA GLU A 83 -4.21 -11.40 -26.45
C GLU A 83 -3.10 -11.96 -25.58
N ILE A 84 -3.44 -12.92 -24.73
CA ILE A 84 -2.54 -13.54 -23.76
C ILE A 84 -2.59 -15.08 -23.95
N VAL A 85 -1.45 -15.73 -23.75
CA VAL A 85 -1.34 -17.19 -23.91
C VAL A 85 -1.96 -17.93 -22.72
N SER A 86 -1.96 -17.32 -21.52
CA SER A 86 -2.46 -17.93 -20.30
C SER A 86 -2.97 -16.85 -19.34
N SER A 87 -4.27 -16.91 -19.06
CA SER A 87 -4.92 -16.03 -18.06
C SER A 87 -4.30 -16.15 -16.69
N LYS A 88 -3.97 -17.37 -16.24
CA LYS A 88 -3.33 -17.60 -14.95
C LYS A 88 -1.98 -16.87 -14.82
N LEU A 89 -1.11 -17.00 -15.83
CA LEU A 89 0.19 -16.32 -15.81
C LEU A 89 0.04 -14.80 -15.86
N ALA A 90 -0.94 -14.29 -16.61
CA ALA A 90 -1.23 -12.87 -16.67
C ALA A 90 -1.74 -12.34 -15.34
N ILE A 91 -2.66 -13.06 -14.69
CA ILE A 91 -3.17 -12.73 -13.35
C ILE A 91 -2.00 -12.69 -12.35
N ASP A 92 -1.15 -13.70 -12.31
CA ASP A 92 -0.02 -13.74 -11.37
C ASP A 92 0.95 -12.57 -11.61
N LYS A 93 1.18 -12.18 -12.86
CA LYS A 93 2.00 -11.02 -13.22
C LYS A 93 1.35 -9.70 -12.77
N VAL A 94 0.05 -9.51 -13.03
CA VAL A 94 -0.68 -8.32 -12.61
C VAL A 94 -0.70 -8.22 -11.08
N TRP A 95 -0.93 -9.32 -10.37
CA TRP A 95 -0.91 -9.33 -8.91
C TRP A 95 0.49 -9.17 -8.29
N SER A 96 1.54 -9.25 -9.10
CA SER A 96 2.93 -9.07 -8.66
C SER A 96 3.50 -7.69 -8.96
N ILE A 97 2.73 -6.75 -9.50
CA ILE A 97 3.20 -5.39 -9.84
C ILE A 97 3.57 -4.58 -8.59
N GLY A 98 4.48 -3.64 -8.75
CA GLY A 98 4.92 -2.73 -7.69
C GLY A 98 5.93 -3.32 -6.71
N GLY A 99 6.31 -2.55 -5.70
CA GLY A 99 7.31 -2.94 -4.73
C GLY A 99 8.66 -3.29 -5.37
N THR A 100 9.22 -4.44 -5.02
CA THR A 100 10.52 -4.91 -5.54
C THR A 100 10.46 -5.29 -7.02
N ASN A 101 9.32 -5.77 -7.52
CA ASN A 101 9.14 -6.15 -8.93
C ASN A 101 8.95 -4.93 -9.85
N GLY A 102 8.57 -3.79 -9.28
CA GLY A 102 8.27 -2.59 -10.05
C GLY A 102 7.07 -2.77 -10.99
N TRP A 103 7.02 -1.93 -12.01
CA TRP A 103 5.92 -1.87 -12.99
C TRP A 103 6.26 -2.56 -14.32
N TYR A 104 7.28 -3.43 -14.32
CA TYR A 104 7.84 -4.15 -15.47
C TYR A 104 8.33 -3.26 -16.62
N TYR A 105 7.68 -2.15 -16.88
CA TYR A 105 8.02 -1.20 -17.92
C TYR A 105 8.19 0.21 -17.37
N ALA A 106 9.15 0.97 -17.92
CA ALA A 106 9.38 2.38 -17.61
C ALA A 106 9.60 2.70 -16.10
N ASN A 107 10.23 1.80 -15.34
CA ASN A 107 10.50 1.98 -13.91
C ASN A 107 11.25 3.30 -13.60
N SER A 108 12.10 3.77 -14.50
CA SER A 108 12.78 5.07 -14.37
C SER A 108 11.81 6.25 -14.42
N LEU A 109 10.79 6.18 -15.29
CA LEU A 109 9.76 7.22 -15.38
C LEU A 109 8.86 7.21 -14.14
N TRP A 110 8.53 6.04 -13.61
CA TRP A 110 7.80 5.91 -12.35
C TRP A 110 8.59 6.49 -11.17
N LYS A 111 9.91 6.25 -11.12
CA LYS A 111 10.79 6.86 -10.11
C LYS A 111 10.85 8.38 -10.23
N PHE A 112 10.97 8.90 -11.45
CA PHE A 112 10.96 10.33 -11.73
C PHE A 112 9.63 10.97 -11.34
N ARG A 113 8.50 10.35 -11.69
CA ARG A 113 7.17 10.80 -11.27
C ARG A 113 7.03 10.80 -9.74
N GLY A 114 7.49 9.76 -9.07
CA GLY A 114 7.49 9.69 -7.61
C GLY A 114 8.37 10.77 -6.96
N PHE A 115 9.47 11.15 -7.60
CA PHE A 115 10.30 12.27 -7.17
C PHE A 115 9.56 13.61 -7.28
N ILE A 116 8.89 13.86 -8.41
CA ILE A 116 8.07 15.05 -8.61
C ILE A 116 6.94 15.11 -7.56
N ASP A 117 6.21 14.02 -7.36
CA ASP A 117 5.13 13.96 -6.36
C ASP A 117 5.63 14.34 -4.96
N LYS A 118 6.82 13.86 -4.59
CA LYS A 118 7.48 14.25 -3.34
C LYS A 118 7.80 15.74 -3.26
N LEU A 119 8.23 16.34 -4.34
CA LEU A 119 8.56 17.77 -4.38
C LEU A 119 7.31 18.61 -4.06
N PHE A 120 6.13 18.15 -4.47
CA PHE A 120 4.85 18.78 -4.16
C PHE A 120 4.21 18.26 -2.84
N GLY A 121 4.96 17.52 -2.04
CA GLY A 121 4.53 17.04 -0.72
C GLY A 121 3.59 15.82 -0.78
N GLY A 122 3.63 15.06 -1.87
CA GLY A 122 2.96 13.77 -2.02
C GLY A 122 3.76 12.61 -1.43
N VAL A 123 3.25 11.39 -1.55
CA VAL A 123 3.85 10.16 -1.00
C VAL A 123 5.10 9.69 -1.75
N GLY A 124 5.19 9.98 -3.03
CA GLY A 124 6.20 9.38 -3.90
C GLY A 124 6.06 7.84 -3.94
N LEU A 125 7.15 7.15 -4.31
CA LEU A 125 7.21 5.68 -4.33
C LEU A 125 7.60 5.06 -2.97
N ARG A 126 7.32 5.73 -1.85
CA ARG A 126 7.79 5.26 -0.53
C ARG A 126 6.97 4.12 0.06
N ARG A 127 5.74 3.94 -0.41
CA ARG A 127 4.82 2.98 0.21
C ARG A 127 5.21 1.53 -0.07
N GLY A 128 5.67 1.24 -1.30
CA GLY A 128 5.95 -0.13 -1.73
C GLY A 128 4.68 -0.98 -1.68
N ARG A 129 4.84 -2.24 -1.32
CA ARG A 129 3.75 -3.22 -1.11
C ARG A 129 3.74 -3.67 0.34
N THR A 130 2.55 -3.92 0.88
CA THR A 130 2.40 -4.52 2.22
C THR A 130 2.69 -6.02 2.17
N ASN A 131 2.14 -6.72 1.18
CA ASN A 131 2.41 -8.13 0.93
C ASN A 131 2.96 -8.33 -0.49
N SER A 132 4.02 -9.15 -0.64
CA SER A 132 4.65 -9.41 -1.94
C SER A 132 3.82 -10.32 -2.86
N ALA A 133 2.94 -11.15 -2.29
CA ALA A 133 2.22 -12.19 -3.03
C ALA A 133 0.75 -11.86 -3.32
N SER A 134 0.10 -10.99 -2.52
CA SER A 134 -1.31 -10.64 -2.68
C SER A 134 -1.53 -9.15 -2.74
N LEU A 135 -2.65 -8.76 -3.34
CA LEU A 135 -3.21 -7.41 -3.32
C LEU A 135 -4.65 -7.51 -2.86
N GLU A 136 -5.02 -6.69 -1.89
CA GLU A 136 -6.37 -6.61 -1.37
C GLU A 136 -6.92 -5.18 -1.47
N SER A 137 -8.24 -5.06 -1.48
CA SER A 137 -8.88 -3.74 -1.48
C SER A 137 -8.48 -2.95 -0.23
N GLY A 138 -8.02 -1.71 -0.44
CA GLY A 138 -7.49 -0.87 0.61
C GLY A 138 -5.96 -0.82 0.67
N ASP A 139 -5.25 -1.77 0.06
CA ASP A 139 -3.79 -1.78 0.05
C ASP A 139 -3.20 -0.56 -0.65
N ALA A 140 -2.07 -0.10 -0.15
CA ALA A 140 -1.24 0.87 -0.83
C ALA A 140 -0.24 0.16 -1.74
N LEU A 141 -0.19 0.58 -3.00
CA LEU A 141 0.71 0.07 -4.03
C LEU A 141 1.46 1.24 -4.66
N ASP A 142 2.65 1.54 -4.18
CA ASP A 142 3.43 2.71 -4.59
C ASP A 142 2.61 4.03 -4.52
N LEU A 143 2.26 4.60 -5.66
CA LEU A 143 1.44 5.81 -5.80
C LEU A 143 -0.07 5.53 -5.83
N TRP A 144 -0.45 4.26 -5.80
CA TRP A 144 -1.82 3.82 -6.05
C TRP A 144 -2.47 3.28 -4.78
N ARG A 145 -3.79 3.39 -4.72
CA ARG A 145 -4.65 2.70 -3.77
C ARG A 145 -5.41 1.61 -4.51
N VAL A 146 -5.41 0.40 -3.99
CA VAL A 146 -6.22 -0.69 -4.50
C VAL A 146 -7.68 -0.45 -4.10
N LEU A 147 -8.53 -0.17 -5.06
CA LEU A 147 -9.97 -0.01 -4.83
C LEU A 147 -10.70 -1.34 -4.87
N TYR A 148 -10.33 -2.17 -5.84
CA TYR A 148 -10.92 -3.48 -6.03
C TYR A 148 -9.86 -4.48 -6.48
N ALA A 149 -9.82 -5.64 -5.87
CA ALA A 149 -8.92 -6.73 -6.23
C ALA A 149 -9.66 -8.06 -6.09
N ASN A 150 -10.00 -8.68 -7.23
CA ASN A 150 -10.59 -10.01 -7.26
C ASN A 150 -9.81 -10.88 -8.24
N LYS A 151 -8.98 -11.76 -7.70
CA LYS A 151 -8.10 -12.63 -8.48
C LYS A 151 -8.89 -13.68 -9.27
N ALA A 152 -10.03 -14.12 -8.76
CA ALA A 152 -10.89 -15.11 -9.44
C ALA A 152 -11.60 -14.51 -10.66
N GLU A 153 -11.98 -13.23 -10.58
CA GLU A 153 -12.56 -12.48 -11.70
C GLU A 153 -11.49 -11.90 -12.64
N GLY A 154 -10.21 -12.01 -12.29
CA GLY A 154 -9.13 -11.38 -13.04
C GLY A 154 -9.19 -9.86 -13.06
N ARG A 155 -9.81 -9.21 -12.05
CA ARG A 155 -10.05 -7.76 -12.03
C ARG A 155 -9.29 -7.07 -10.91
N LEU A 156 -8.50 -6.06 -11.28
CA LEU A 156 -7.76 -5.19 -10.36
C LEU A 156 -8.03 -3.73 -10.74
N LEU A 157 -8.57 -2.94 -9.83
CA LEU A 157 -8.84 -1.51 -10.00
C LEU A 157 -8.01 -0.70 -9.00
N LEU A 158 -7.26 0.25 -9.51
CA LEU A 158 -6.36 1.12 -8.76
C LEU A 158 -6.77 2.58 -8.91
N PHE A 159 -6.61 3.35 -7.84
CA PHE A 159 -6.79 4.80 -7.82
C PHE A 159 -5.47 5.50 -7.49
N ALA A 160 -5.15 6.57 -8.19
CA ALA A 160 -3.92 7.32 -7.99
C ALA A 160 -4.04 8.28 -6.81
N GLU A 161 -3.27 8.04 -5.74
CA GLU A 161 -3.17 8.94 -4.59
C GLU A 161 -2.00 9.92 -4.73
N MET A 162 -1.90 10.55 -5.87
CA MET A 162 -0.87 11.57 -6.15
C MET A 162 -1.42 12.97 -5.88
N LYS A 163 -0.54 13.90 -5.48
CA LYS A 163 -0.90 15.32 -5.32
C LYS A 163 -0.95 16.11 -6.63
N LEU A 164 -0.76 15.47 -7.75
CA LEU A 164 -0.89 16.11 -9.05
C LEU A 164 -2.37 16.39 -9.36
N PRO A 165 -2.67 17.47 -10.10
CA PRO A 165 -4.05 17.83 -10.41
C PRO A 165 -4.74 16.73 -11.22
N GLY A 166 -5.96 16.37 -10.79
CA GLY A 166 -6.79 15.38 -11.42
C GLY A 166 -6.82 14.05 -10.69
N GLU A 167 -7.85 13.30 -10.98
CA GLU A 167 -8.05 11.94 -10.51
C GLU A 167 -7.71 10.96 -11.63
N ALA A 168 -7.12 9.81 -11.28
CA ALA A 168 -6.76 8.81 -12.27
C ALA A 168 -7.02 7.39 -11.73
N TRP A 169 -7.58 6.56 -12.60
CA TRP A 169 -7.83 5.15 -12.37
C TRP A 169 -7.02 4.31 -13.34
N LEU A 170 -6.59 3.15 -12.88
CA LEU A 170 -5.95 2.13 -13.70
C LEU A 170 -6.65 0.80 -13.44
N GLU A 171 -7.25 0.23 -14.47
CA GLU A 171 -7.96 -1.04 -14.39
C GLU A 171 -7.25 -2.10 -15.23
N PHE A 172 -7.03 -3.25 -14.62
CA PHE A 172 -6.67 -4.48 -15.32
C PHE A 172 -7.85 -5.42 -15.27
N LYS A 173 -8.24 -5.95 -16.44
CA LYS A 173 -9.30 -6.94 -16.55
C LYS A 173 -8.84 -8.04 -17.48
N ILE A 174 -8.75 -9.26 -16.95
CA ILE A 174 -8.36 -10.45 -17.70
C ILE A 174 -9.62 -11.28 -17.86
N VAL A 175 -9.96 -11.53 -19.11
CA VAL A 175 -11.11 -12.36 -19.50
C VAL A 175 -10.60 -13.54 -20.33
N ASP A 176 -11.17 -14.72 -20.10
CA ASP A 176 -10.94 -15.92 -20.91
C ASP A 176 -11.72 -15.84 -22.20
#